data_0fafb55f95d864abfd88beb905a982e3
#
_entry.id   0fafb55f95d864abfd88beb905a982e3
#
_cell.length_a   1.000
_cell.length_b   1.000
_cell.length_c   1.000
_cell.angle_alpha   90.00
_cell.angle_beta   90.00
_cell.angle_gamma   90.00
#
_symmetry.space_group_name_H-M   'P 1'
#
loop_
_entity.id
_entity.type
_entity.pdbx_description
1 polymer ?
#
loop_
_entity_poly.entity_id
_entity_poly.type
_entity_poly.pdbx_seq_one_letter_code
_entity_poly.pdbx_strand_id
1 'polypeptide(L)'
;MIAIVDYGVGNLFSLSSSLKALGLEAEITRAPSRLRAADRIILPGVGAFGDARRKLDDTGLVPVIQEEAQRKPLLGICLGMQLLFDRSFEYGEHAGLGLIPGEVADLRDDLTDKTLKVLHMGWNSLQIVRDDPLFQYFKDGEYVYYVHSFYARNCADSILGTSQYGNVAVTGAVRNGNVYGTQFHPEKSGDAGLRLLKAFSEL
;
A
#
# COMPACT_ATOMS: atom_id res chain seq x y z
N MET A 1 -0.43 -14.63 13.13
CA MET A 1 -1.44 -13.56 13.31
C MET A 1 -0.98 -12.30 12.57
N ILE A 2 -1.88 -11.63 11.85
CA ILE A 2 -1.63 -10.38 11.12
C ILE A 2 -2.25 -9.23 11.90
N ALA A 3 -1.49 -8.18 12.21
CA ALA A 3 -2.03 -6.97 12.81
C ALA A 3 -2.39 -5.94 11.73
N ILE A 4 -3.63 -5.44 11.76
CA ILE A 4 -4.10 -4.34 10.92
C ILE A 4 -4.09 -3.07 11.77
N VAL A 5 -3.30 -2.08 11.36
CA VAL A 5 -3.16 -0.83 12.11
C VAL A 5 -4.46 -0.03 12.06
N ASP A 6 -5.07 0.22 13.22
CA ASP A 6 -6.22 1.11 13.37
C ASP A 6 -5.76 2.50 13.81
N TYR A 7 -5.71 3.43 12.90
CA TYR A 7 -5.43 4.85 13.18
C TYR A 7 -6.59 5.77 12.71
N GLY A 8 -7.79 5.18 12.56
CA GLY A 8 -9.01 5.91 12.22
C GLY A 8 -9.22 6.16 10.73
N VAL A 9 -8.41 5.53 9.86
CA VAL A 9 -8.58 5.56 8.40
C VAL A 9 -8.31 4.18 7.79
N GLY A 10 -8.94 3.90 6.66
CA GLY A 10 -8.78 2.64 5.94
C GLY A 10 -10.08 1.83 5.86
N ASN A 11 -10.12 0.92 4.90
CA ASN A 11 -11.23 -0.01 4.73
C ASN A 11 -11.00 -1.27 5.58
N LEU A 12 -10.99 -1.08 6.91
CA LEU A 12 -10.63 -2.11 7.88
C LEU A 12 -11.55 -3.33 7.80
N PHE A 13 -12.86 -3.10 7.60
CA PHE A 13 -13.84 -4.18 7.52
C PHE A 13 -13.61 -5.07 6.30
N SER A 14 -13.47 -4.50 5.12
CA SER A 14 -13.24 -5.28 3.89
C SER A 14 -11.92 -6.04 3.94
N LEU A 15 -10.87 -5.40 4.45
CA LEU A 15 -9.57 -6.05 4.62
C LEU A 15 -9.62 -7.23 5.59
N SER A 16 -10.22 -7.02 6.78
CA SER A 16 -10.41 -8.09 7.77
C SER A 16 -11.27 -9.23 7.22
N SER A 17 -12.33 -8.91 6.47
CA SER A 17 -13.19 -9.91 5.83
C SER A 17 -12.44 -10.74 4.78
N SER A 18 -11.58 -10.09 3.97
CA SER A 18 -10.74 -10.78 2.98
C SER A 18 -9.75 -11.74 3.62
N LEU A 19 -9.08 -11.32 4.71
CA LEU A 19 -8.16 -12.18 5.46
C LEU A 19 -8.90 -13.35 6.11
N LYS A 20 -10.07 -13.09 6.68
CA LYS A 20 -10.93 -14.15 7.26
C LYS A 20 -11.39 -15.17 6.20
N ALA A 21 -11.74 -14.71 5.00
CA ALA A 21 -12.12 -15.60 3.90
C ALA A 21 -10.98 -16.53 3.47
N LEU A 22 -9.73 -16.09 3.66
CA LEU A 22 -8.51 -16.90 3.45
C LEU A 22 -8.17 -17.83 4.64
N GLY A 23 -8.98 -17.81 5.71
CA GLY A 23 -8.70 -18.57 6.94
C GLY A 23 -7.53 -18.00 7.77
N LEU A 24 -7.15 -16.74 7.53
CA LEU A 24 -6.04 -16.10 8.21
C LEU A 24 -6.49 -15.40 9.49
N GLU A 25 -5.73 -15.58 10.56
CA GLU A 25 -5.92 -14.85 11.82
C GLU A 25 -5.44 -13.41 11.67
N ALA A 26 -6.36 -12.46 11.82
CA ALA A 26 -6.08 -11.03 11.75
C ALA A 26 -6.76 -10.26 12.88
N GLU A 27 -6.09 -9.23 13.41
CA GLU A 27 -6.58 -8.36 14.47
C GLU A 27 -6.45 -6.90 14.06
N ILE A 28 -7.55 -6.15 14.14
CA ILE A 28 -7.56 -4.70 14.01
C ILE A 28 -7.15 -4.11 15.35
N THR A 29 -6.05 -3.37 15.41
CA THR A 29 -5.49 -2.89 16.68
C THR A 29 -4.77 -1.56 16.56
N ARG A 30 -4.81 -0.80 17.66
CA ARG A 30 -3.96 0.39 17.89
C ARG A 30 -3.03 0.20 19.09
N ALA A 31 -2.93 -1.02 19.61
CA ALA A 31 -2.06 -1.32 20.74
C ALA A 31 -0.63 -1.64 20.29
N PRO A 32 0.41 -0.90 20.73
CA PRO A 32 1.79 -1.17 20.38
C PRO A 32 2.23 -2.61 20.68
N SER A 33 1.76 -3.17 21.81
CA SER A 33 2.08 -4.55 22.21
C SER A 33 1.56 -5.59 21.22
N ARG A 34 0.38 -5.34 20.61
CA ARG A 34 -0.21 -6.24 19.61
C ARG A 34 0.54 -6.17 18.28
N LEU A 35 0.99 -4.97 17.85
CA LEU A 35 1.85 -4.82 16.67
C LEU A 35 3.19 -5.56 16.85
N ARG A 36 3.78 -5.45 18.04
CA ARG A 36 5.03 -6.17 18.37
C ARG A 36 4.84 -7.70 18.40
N ALA A 37 3.70 -8.18 18.87
CA ALA A 37 3.39 -9.61 18.97
C ALA A 37 2.97 -10.24 17.63
N ALA A 38 2.56 -9.43 16.64
CA ALA A 38 2.14 -9.92 15.34
C ALA A 38 3.33 -10.44 14.52
N ASP A 39 3.06 -11.40 13.63
CA ASP A 39 4.05 -11.91 12.67
C ASP A 39 4.19 -10.98 11.47
N ARG A 40 3.13 -10.27 11.11
CA ARG A 40 3.03 -9.34 9.97
C ARG A 40 2.15 -8.16 10.31
N ILE A 41 2.38 -7.04 9.65
CA ILE A 41 1.61 -5.80 9.87
C ILE A 41 1.03 -5.33 8.53
N ILE A 42 -0.23 -4.90 8.53
CA ILE A 42 -0.84 -4.19 7.41
C ILE A 42 -1.17 -2.77 7.84
N LEU A 43 -0.69 -1.80 7.07
CA LEU A 43 -1.01 -0.38 7.19
C LEU A 43 -2.00 0.01 6.09
N PRO A 44 -3.30 0.00 6.36
CA PRO A 44 -4.30 0.45 5.40
C PRO A 44 -4.32 1.97 5.30
N GLY A 45 -4.98 2.53 4.29
CA GLY A 45 -5.18 3.96 4.23
C GLY A 45 -6.11 4.38 3.10
N VAL A 46 -6.96 5.37 3.39
CA VAL A 46 -7.82 6.07 2.43
C VAL A 46 -7.89 7.56 2.81
N GLY A 47 -8.22 8.45 1.85
CA GLY A 47 -8.33 9.88 2.08
C GLY A 47 -7.05 10.64 1.74
N ALA A 48 -6.85 11.81 2.36
CA ALA A 48 -5.73 12.70 2.10
C ALA A 48 -4.50 12.37 2.95
N PHE A 49 -3.30 12.47 2.35
CA PHE A 49 -2.03 12.09 2.97
C PHE A 49 -1.77 12.85 4.28
N GLY A 50 -1.86 14.17 4.28
CA GLY A 50 -1.57 14.98 5.47
C GLY A 50 -2.49 14.67 6.66
N ASP A 51 -3.78 14.42 6.39
CA ASP A 51 -4.74 14.04 7.43
C ASP A 51 -4.45 12.64 7.99
N ALA A 52 -4.16 11.68 7.12
CA ALA A 52 -3.82 10.33 7.52
C ALA A 52 -2.50 10.30 8.32
N ARG A 53 -1.50 11.05 7.87
CA ARG A 53 -0.21 11.16 8.58
C ARG A 53 -0.40 11.72 9.98
N ARG A 54 -1.16 12.81 10.14
CA ARG A 54 -1.46 13.40 11.45
C ARG A 54 -2.18 12.42 12.36
N LYS A 55 -3.22 11.73 11.85
CA LYS A 55 -3.94 10.72 12.63
C LYS A 55 -3.04 9.57 13.06
N LEU A 56 -2.11 9.15 12.21
CA LEU A 56 -1.15 8.11 12.57
C LEU A 56 -0.17 8.61 13.64
N ASP A 57 0.33 9.85 13.53
CA ASP A 57 1.18 10.47 14.54
C ASP A 57 0.47 10.57 15.91
N ASP A 58 -0.81 10.97 15.91
CA ASP A 58 -1.63 11.10 17.13
C ASP A 58 -1.79 9.77 17.88
N THR A 59 -1.65 8.62 17.20
CA THR A 59 -1.67 7.30 17.87
C THR A 59 -0.38 6.98 18.62
N GLY A 60 0.73 7.64 18.29
CA GLY A 60 2.07 7.29 18.78
C GLY A 60 2.63 5.98 18.20
N LEU A 61 2.00 5.40 17.17
CA LEU A 61 2.41 4.11 16.58
C LEU A 61 3.55 4.23 15.57
N VAL A 62 3.88 5.41 15.08
CA VAL A 62 4.92 5.60 14.06
C VAL A 62 6.26 4.95 14.45
N PRO A 63 6.83 5.21 15.64
CA PRO A 63 8.09 4.56 16.03
C PRO A 63 7.99 3.03 16.07
N VAL A 64 6.85 2.49 16.53
CA VAL A 64 6.61 1.04 16.59
C VAL A 64 6.57 0.44 15.20
N ILE A 65 5.84 1.07 14.28
CA ILE A 65 5.76 0.62 12.88
C ILE A 65 7.15 0.63 12.23
N GLN A 66 7.92 1.70 12.42
CA GLN A 66 9.28 1.82 11.88
C GLN A 66 10.23 0.77 12.47
N GLU A 67 10.14 0.49 13.77
CA GLU A 67 10.93 -0.56 14.42
C GLU A 67 10.56 -1.94 13.91
N GLU A 68 9.27 -2.28 13.88
CA GLU A 68 8.80 -3.61 13.49
C GLU A 68 9.00 -3.89 11.99
N ALA A 69 8.95 -2.87 11.13
CA ALA A 69 9.24 -2.99 9.70
C ALA A 69 10.67 -3.48 9.40
N GLN A 70 11.60 -3.32 10.33
CA GLN A 70 12.96 -3.86 10.20
C GLN A 70 13.04 -5.38 10.46
N ARG A 71 12.02 -5.94 11.10
CA ARG A 71 12.05 -7.31 11.63
C ARG A 71 11.04 -8.25 10.98
N LYS A 72 9.93 -7.71 10.47
CA LYS A 72 8.82 -8.50 9.93
C LYS A 72 8.16 -7.82 8.72
N PRO A 73 7.45 -8.59 7.89
CA PRO A 73 6.76 -8.03 6.74
C PRO A 73 5.71 -6.99 7.14
N LEU A 74 5.76 -5.83 6.47
CA LEU A 74 4.79 -4.75 6.56
C LEU A 74 4.23 -4.46 5.18
N LEU A 75 2.90 -4.45 5.02
CA LEU A 75 2.22 -4.13 3.77
C LEU A 75 1.43 -2.83 3.92
N GLY A 76 1.80 -1.80 3.17
CA GLY A 76 0.99 -0.60 2.99
C GLY A 76 0.00 -0.77 1.85
N ILE A 77 -1.28 -0.40 2.05
CA ILE A 77 -2.32 -0.49 1.03
C ILE A 77 -2.83 0.91 0.68
N CYS A 78 -2.78 1.26 -0.61
CA CYS A 78 -3.22 2.53 -1.18
C CYS A 78 -2.55 3.72 -0.47
N LEU A 79 -3.28 4.55 0.26
CA LEU A 79 -2.69 5.63 1.06
C LEU A 79 -1.69 5.10 2.10
N GLY A 80 -1.93 3.90 2.65
CA GLY A 80 -0.97 3.23 3.54
C GLY A 80 0.36 2.95 2.83
N MET A 81 0.38 2.56 1.55
CA MET A 81 1.60 2.47 0.76
C MET A 81 2.26 3.84 0.60
N GLN A 82 1.47 4.88 0.27
CA GLN A 82 2.00 6.23 0.08
C GLN A 82 2.68 6.76 1.35
N LEU A 83 2.14 6.47 2.54
CA LEU A 83 2.73 6.83 3.83
C LEU A 83 4.12 6.21 4.07
N LEU A 84 4.47 5.11 3.39
CA LEU A 84 5.79 4.45 3.54
C LEU A 84 6.94 5.26 2.93
N PHE A 85 6.67 6.16 1.97
CA PHE A 85 7.67 6.94 1.26
C PHE A 85 8.27 8.06 2.11
N ASP A 86 9.27 8.76 1.58
CA ASP A 86 9.95 9.86 2.29
C ASP A 86 9.00 11.04 2.48
N ARG A 87 8.21 11.38 1.46
CA ARG A 87 7.33 12.55 1.46
C ARG A 87 6.19 12.46 0.45
N SER A 88 5.21 13.34 0.62
CA SER A 88 4.11 13.56 -0.32
C SER A 88 3.92 15.05 -0.57
N PHE A 89 3.53 15.38 -1.79
CA PHE A 89 3.17 16.75 -2.21
C PHE A 89 1.64 16.98 -2.29
N GLU A 90 0.84 16.08 -1.72
CA GLU A 90 -0.61 16.21 -1.70
C GLU A 90 -1.02 17.37 -0.79
N TYR A 91 -1.54 18.47 -1.40
CA TYR A 91 -1.96 19.72 -0.73
C TYR A 91 -0.86 20.34 0.15
N GLY A 92 0.39 20.25 -0.26
CA GLY A 92 1.57 20.72 0.44
C GLY A 92 2.59 19.61 0.66
N GLU A 93 3.75 19.95 1.21
CA GLU A 93 4.78 18.94 1.51
C GLU A 93 4.54 18.34 2.89
N HIS A 94 4.44 17.00 2.92
CA HIS A 94 4.25 16.22 4.14
C HIS A 94 5.30 15.11 4.21
N ALA A 95 5.95 14.96 5.37
CA ALA A 95 6.86 13.85 5.60
C ALA A 95 6.11 12.52 5.70
N GLY A 96 6.62 11.49 5.01
CA GLY A 96 6.18 10.11 5.16
C GLY A 96 6.87 9.38 6.32
N LEU A 97 6.87 8.05 6.25
CA LEU A 97 7.53 7.21 7.26
C LEU A 97 9.00 6.95 6.93
N GLY A 98 9.48 7.30 5.72
CA GLY A 98 10.86 7.09 5.29
C GLY A 98 11.29 5.63 5.23
N LEU A 99 10.36 4.71 4.98
CA LEU A 99 10.63 3.27 4.90
C LEU A 99 10.95 2.82 3.47
N ILE A 100 10.51 3.57 2.47
CA ILE A 100 10.80 3.36 1.04
C ILE A 100 11.28 4.68 0.45
N PRO A 101 12.47 4.74 -0.16
CA PRO A 101 12.95 5.94 -0.85
C PRO A 101 12.03 6.35 -2.00
N GLY A 102 11.74 7.64 -2.11
CA GLY A 102 10.89 8.18 -3.15
C GLY A 102 9.87 9.19 -2.63
N GLU A 103 8.97 9.59 -3.49
CA GLU A 103 7.98 10.63 -3.18
C GLU A 103 6.61 10.32 -3.80
N VAL A 104 5.58 10.94 -3.25
CA VAL A 104 4.20 10.85 -3.74
C VAL A 104 3.81 12.20 -4.37
N ALA A 105 3.37 12.15 -5.63
CA ALA A 105 3.03 13.33 -6.43
C ALA A 105 1.69 13.18 -7.13
N ASP A 106 1.13 14.30 -7.58
CA ASP A 106 -0.12 14.32 -8.37
C ASP A 106 0.12 13.63 -9.73
N LEU A 107 -0.71 12.66 -10.06
CA LEU A 107 -0.65 11.97 -11.34
C LEU A 107 -0.86 12.94 -12.53
N ARG A 108 -1.58 14.03 -12.31
CA ARG A 108 -1.82 15.08 -13.31
C ARG A 108 -0.55 15.74 -13.81
N ASP A 109 0.47 15.85 -12.96
CA ASP A 109 1.72 16.51 -13.30
C ASP A 109 2.44 15.78 -14.42
N ASP A 110 2.39 14.44 -14.40
CA ASP A 110 3.10 13.57 -15.32
C ASP A 110 2.28 13.08 -16.52
N LEU A 111 0.93 13.25 -16.49
CA LEU A 111 0.06 12.93 -17.60
C LEU A 111 0.18 13.97 -18.73
N THR A 112 0.48 13.52 -19.96
CA THR A 112 0.49 14.36 -21.16
C THR A 112 -0.92 14.56 -21.72
N ASP A 113 -1.76 13.52 -21.70
CA ASP A 113 -3.15 13.58 -22.13
C ASP A 113 -4.02 14.17 -21.01
N LYS A 114 -4.34 15.45 -21.14
CA LYS A 114 -5.17 16.18 -20.18
C LYS A 114 -6.67 15.86 -20.24
N THR A 115 -7.10 14.99 -21.17
CA THR A 115 -8.48 14.50 -21.23
C THR A 115 -8.70 13.31 -20.29
N LEU A 116 -7.64 12.63 -19.89
CA LEU A 116 -7.73 11.57 -18.90
C LEU A 116 -8.13 12.12 -17.53
N LYS A 117 -9.03 11.43 -16.86
CA LYS A 117 -9.47 11.81 -15.52
C LYS A 117 -8.32 11.61 -14.52
N VAL A 118 -8.05 12.61 -13.71
CA VAL A 118 -7.14 12.48 -12.58
C VAL A 118 -7.93 12.12 -11.33
N LEU A 119 -8.49 11.00 -11.39
CA LEU A 119 -8.79 9.96 -10.43
C LEU A 119 -8.63 8.69 -11.25
N HIS A 120 -7.47 8.06 -11.17
CA HIS A 120 -7.27 6.71 -11.71
C HIS A 120 -8.14 5.77 -10.88
N MET A 121 -9.33 5.48 -11.36
CA MET A 121 -10.32 4.66 -10.67
C MET A 121 -10.83 3.55 -11.58
N GLY A 122 -10.82 2.33 -11.06
CA GLY A 122 -11.31 1.15 -11.75
C GLY A 122 -10.26 0.05 -11.84
N TRP A 123 -10.57 -0.93 -12.69
CA TRP A 123 -9.71 -2.08 -12.92
C TRP A 123 -8.63 -1.76 -13.95
N ASN A 124 -7.39 -2.10 -13.63
CA ASN A 124 -6.26 -1.97 -14.55
C ASN A 124 -5.32 -3.16 -14.37
N SER A 125 -4.66 -3.57 -15.45
CA SER A 125 -3.74 -4.72 -15.40
C SER A 125 -2.42 -4.33 -14.74
N LEU A 126 -1.92 -5.20 -13.86
CA LEU A 126 -0.62 -5.03 -13.21
C LEU A 126 0.44 -5.83 -13.98
N GLN A 127 1.43 -5.13 -14.53
CA GLN A 127 2.63 -5.73 -15.12
C GLN A 127 3.69 -5.94 -14.04
N ILE A 128 4.13 -7.18 -13.86
CA ILE A 128 5.23 -7.53 -12.96
C ILE A 128 6.54 -7.14 -13.63
N VAL A 129 7.28 -6.22 -13.04
CA VAL A 129 8.57 -5.76 -13.56
C VAL A 129 9.76 -6.38 -12.85
N ARG A 130 9.52 -6.99 -11.69
CA ARG A 130 10.51 -7.72 -10.92
C ARG A 130 9.85 -8.89 -10.18
N ASP A 131 10.44 -10.08 -10.30
CA ASP A 131 9.99 -11.26 -9.57
C ASP A 131 10.12 -11.05 -8.06
N ASP A 132 9.07 -11.44 -7.33
CA ASP A 132 9.02 -11.32 -5.88
C ASP A 132 8.08 -12.37 -5.29
N PRO A 133 8.36 -12.92 -4.08
CA PRO A 133 7.47 -13.86 -3.39
C PRO A 133 6.04 -13.32 -3.18
N LEU A 134 5.85 -12.00 -3.14
CA LEU A 134 4.52 -11.39 -3.07
C LEU A 134 3.63 -11.81 -4.26
N PHE A 135 4.23 -12.13 -5.41
CA PHE A 135 3.51 -12.54 -6.63
C PHE A 135 3.47 -14.06 -6.85
N GLN A 136 3.87 -14.88 -5.87
CA GLN A 136 3.93 -16.34 -6.07
C GLN A 136 2.61 -16.98 -6.54
N TYR A 137 1.47 -16.36 -6.25
CA TYR A 137 0.13 -16.81 -6.68
C TYR A 137 -0.55 -15.82 -7.63
N PHE A 138 0.15 -14.77 -8.04
CA PHE A 138 -0.35 -13.70 -8.90
C PHE A 138 0.28 -13.83 -10.30
N LYS A 139 -0.52 -13.67 -11.36
CA LYS A 139 -0.03 -13.75 -12.73
C LYS A 139 0.20 -12.36 -13.31
N ASP A 140 1.24 -12.26 -14.14
CA ASP A 140 1.49 -11.02 -14.87
C ASP A 140 0.28 -10.61 -15.72
N GLY A 141 -0.07 -9.33 -15.70
CA GLY A 141 -1.19 -8.78 -16.43
C GLY A 141 -2.58 -8.98 -15.77
N GLU A 142 -2.66 -9.57 -14.59
CA GLU A 142 -3.94 -9.66 -13.85
C GLU A 142 -4.47 -8.28 -13.49
N TYR A 143 -5.81 -8.16 -13.49
CA TYR A 143 -6.47 -6.90 -13.18
C TYR A 143 -6.63 -6.69 -11.68
N VAL A 144 -6.34 -5.47 -11.24
CA VAL A 144 -6.47 -5.01 -9.85
C VAL A 144 -7.22 -3.68 -9.80
N TYR A 145 -7.82 -3.37 -8.65
CA TYR A 145 -8.67 -2.19 -8.48
C TYR A 145 -7.92 -1.02 -7.89
N TYR A 146 -7.91 0.08 -8.64
CA TYR A 146 -7.31 1.37 -8.27
C TYR A 146 -8.37 2.42 -7.93
N VAL A 147 -8.04 3.31 -7.03
CA VAL A 147 -8.77 4.56 -6.75
C VAL A 147 -7.82 5.56 -6.10
N HIS A 148 -7.09 6.34 -6.91
CA HIS A 148 -6.12 7.31 -6.43
C HIS A 148 -5.89 8.44 -7.44
N SER A 149 -5.47 9.60 -6.96
CA SER A 149 -5.04 10.76 -7.77
C SER A 149 -3.55 11.06 -7.64
N PHE A 150 -2.96 10.62 -6.53
CA PHE A 150 -1.53 10.71 -6.24
C PHE A 150 -0.89 9.34 -6.35
N TYR A 151 0.38 9.28 -6.75
CA TYR A 151 1.10 8.05 -6.94
C TYR A 151 2.58 8.19 -6.57
N ALA A 152 3.24 7.07 -6.29
CA ALA A 152 4.66 7.05 -5.97
C ALA A 152 5.51 7.18 -7.22
N ARG A 153 6.54 8.04 -7.16
CA ARG A 153 7.57 8.21 -8.19
C ARG A 153 8.96 8.36 -7.56
N ASN A 154 10.02 8.40 -8.39
CA ASN A 154 11.42 8.44 -7.95
C ASN A 154 11.79 7.29 -7.01
N CYS A 155 11.22 6.10 -7.27
CA CYS A 155 11.38 4.89 -6.45
C CYS A 155 11.72 3.65 -7.29
N ALA A 156 12.46 3.82 -8.39
CA ALA A 156 12.73 2.77 -9.38
C ALA A 156 13.27 1.47 -8.77
N ASP A 157 14.17 1.56 -7.80
CA ASP A 157 14.78 0.39 -7.15
C ASP A 157 13.80 -0.40 -6.27
N SER A 158 12.67 0.20 -5.92
CA SER A 158 11.64 -0.42 -5.08
C SER A 158 10.47 -1.00 -5.87
N ILE A 159 10.32 -0.68 -7.18
CA ILE A 159 9.17 -1.09 -7.98
C ILE A 159 9.17 -2.60 -8.21
N LEU A 160 8.05 -3.25 -7.90
CA LEU A 160 7.76 -4.65 -8.21
C LEU A 160 6.82 -4.79 -9.42
N GLY A 161 5.87 -3.88 -9.56
CA GLY A 161 4.88 -3.92 -10.63
C GLY A 161 4.30 -2.54 -10.93
N THR A 162 3.89 -2.35 -12.18
CA THR A 162 3.31 -1.09 -12.67
C THR A 162 2.02 -1.34 -13.45
N SER A 163 1.19 -0.31 -13.55
CA SER A 163 0.00 -0.31 -14.43
C SER A 163 0.04 0.91 -15.33
N GLN A 164 -0.21 0.71 -16.61
CA GLN A 164 -0.17 1.81 -17.57
C GLN A 164 -1.44 2.67 -17.46
N TYR A 165 -1.27 3.98 -17.30
CA TYR A 165 -2.35 4.97 -17.33
C TYR A 165 -1.96 6.17 -18.20
N GLY A 166 -2.50 6.26 -19.38
CA GLY A 166 -2.02 7.18 -20.40
C GLY A 166 -0.54 6.92 -20.72
N ASN A 167 0.29 7.96 -20.61
CA ASN A 167 1.75 7.86 -20.79
C ASN A 167 2.50 7.49 -19.50
N VAL A 168 1.81 7.36 -18.36
CA VAL A 168 2.44 7.11 -17.05
C VAL A 168 2.38 5.61 -16.72
N ALA A 169 3.53 5.03 -16.40
CA ALA A 169 3.62 3.73 -15.74
C ALA A 169 3.43 3.95 -14.24
N VAL A 170 2.17 3.85 -13.78
CA VAL A 170 1.83 4.06 -12.37
C VAL A 170 2.48 2.98 -11.52
N THR A 171 3.18 3.36 -10.47
CA THR A 171 3.75 2.44 -9.48
C THR A 171 2.63 1.69 -8.78
N GLY A 172 2.45 0.41 -9.11
CA GLY A 172 1.37 -0.43 -8.61
C GLY A 172 1.76 -1.23 -7.37
N ALA A 173 2.98 -1.76 -7.33
CA ALA A 173 3.50 -2.51 -6.19
C ALA A 173 4.97 -2.18 -5.96
N VAL A 174 5.38 -2.16 -4.69
CA VAL A 174 6.75 -1.81 -4.27
C VAL A 174 7.26 -2.72 -3.15
N ARG A 175 8.60 -2.78 -3.04
CA ARG A 175 9.28 -3.42 -1.91
C ARG A 175 10.59 -2.73 -1.57
N ASN A 176 10.86 -2.57 -0.27
CA ASN A 176 12.18 -2.25 0.27
C ASN A 176 12.43 -3.10 1.53
N GLY A 177 13.31 -4.10 1.43
CA GLY A 177 13.53 -5.07 2.51
C GLY A 177 12.25 -5.83 2.88
N ASN A 178 11.79 -5.67 4.12
CA ASN A 178 10.55 -6.27 4.63
C ASN A 178 9.30 -5.40 4.37
N VAL A 179 9.46 -4.22 3.79
CA VAL A 179 8.39 -3.26 3.59
C VAL A 179 7.84 -3.39 2.18
N TYR A 180 6.56 -3.73 2.08
CA TYR A 180 5.79 -3.91 0.85
C TYR A 180 4.71 -2.85 0.73
N GLY A 181 4.30 -2.55 -0.48
CA GLY A 181 3.17 -1.65 -0.72
C GLY A 181 2.43 -1.98 -1.99
N THR A 182 1.12 -1.74 -1.99
CA THR A 182 0.27 -1.76 -3.20
C THR A 182 -0.51 -0.47 -3.31
N GLN A 183 -0.48 0.18 -4.48
CA GLN A 183 -1.32 1.35 -4.76
C GLN A 183 -2.78 0.95 -4.99
N PHE A 184 -2.99 -0.24 -5.53
CA PHE A 184 -4.31 -0.84 -5.65
C PHE A 184 -4.77 -1.42 -4.30
N HIS A 185 -6.06 -1.71 -4.24
CA HIS A 185 -6.71 -2.33 -3.09
C HIS A 185 -6.82 -3.84 -3.30
N PRO A 186 -5.97 -4.69 -2.72
CA PRO A 186 -6.09 -6.13 -2.86
C PRO A 186 -7.44 -6.65 -2.33
N GLU A 187 -7.96 -6.06 -1.25
CA GLU A 187 -9.28 -6.42 -0.67
C GLU A 187 -10.46 -6.08 -1.59
N LYS A 188 -10.22 -5.34 -2.69
CA LYS A 188 -11.22 -4.99 -3.72
C LYS A 188 -10.87 -5.57 -5.08
N SER A 189 -9.79 -6.34 -5.19
CA SER A 189 -9.24 -6.86 -6.45
C SER A 189 -9.65 -8.32 -6.72
N GLY A 190 -10.76 -8.78 -6.13
CA GLY A 190 -11.29 -10.13 -6.35
C GLY A 190 -10.28 -11.21 -6.03
N ASP A 191 -10.28 -12.30 -6.82
CA ASP A 191 -9.40 -13.45 -6.58
C ASP A 191 -7.91 -13.11 -6.70
N ALA A 192 -7.52 -12.21 -7.61
CA ALA A 192 -6.14 -11.77 -7.77
C ALA A 192 -5.63 -11.10 -6.49
N GLY A 193 -6.45 -10.21 -5.90
CA GLY A 193 -6.15 -9.56 -4.64
C GLY A 193 -6.09 -10.54 -3.46
N LEU A 194 -6.99 -11.50 -3.39
CA LEU A 194 -6.97 -12.54 -2.35
C LEU A 194 -5.71 -13.39 -2.44
N ARG A 195 -5.27 -13.78 -3.64
CA ARG A 195 -4.02 -14.52 -3.83
C ARG A 195 -2.79 -13.70 -3.43
N LEU A 196 -2.79 -12.38 -3.66
CA LEU A 196 -1.72 -11.51 -3.19
C LEU A 196 -1.69 -11.41 -1.65
N LEU A 197 -2.85 -11.25 -1.00
CA LEU A 197 -2.94 -11.25 0.46
C LEU A 197 -2.51 -12.61 1.06
N LYS A 198 -2.84 -13.72 0.39
CA LYS A 198 -2.34 -15.04 0.76
C LYS A 198 -0.81 -15.09 0.66
N ALA A 199 -0.23 -14.65 -0.45
CA ALA A 199 1.22 -14.62 -0.62
C ALA A 199 1.89 -13.77 0.47
N PHE A 200 1.36 -12.57 0.77
CA PHE A 200 1.85 -11.75 1.87
C PHE A 200 1.79 -12.46 3.23
N SER A 201 0.76 -13.26 3.47
CA SER A 201 0.63 -14.03 4.73
C SER A 201 1.68 -15.15 4.89
N GLU A 202 2.40 -15.46 3.86
CA GLU A 202 3.40 -16.55 3.83
C GLU A 202 4.86 -16.03 3.81
N LEU A 203 5.06 -14.68 3.73
CA LEU A 203 6.37 -14.04 3.72
C LEU A 203 7.15 -14.15 5.05
#